data_aebe865109167e8552973d3ca2e33e0e
#
_entry.id   aebe865109167e8552973d3ca2e33e0e
#
_cell.length_a   1.000
_cell.length_b   1.000
_cell.length_c   1.000
_cell.angle_alpha   90.00
_cell.angle_beta   90.00
_cell.angle_gamma   90.00
#
_symmetry.space_group_name_H-M   'P 1'
#
loop_
_entity.id
_entity.type
_entity.pdbx_description
1 polymer ?
#
loop_
_entity_poly.entity_id
_entity_poly.type
_entity_poly.pdbx_seq_one_letter_code
_entity_poly.pdbx_strand_id
1 'polypeptide(L)'
;MKNISLLLLFIGSLGIAQVKGNKKIETKSFPFENVETIKIDLHADITIDMAQEESLSITTDGNLLEFIDTEIVDGTIHFSQLKWIESSKGITIKIGAPNLKRVVHDAHDTTKIINVSNNELRVNANIGNVIIEGKTDELRLGVANGKIDASKIEAKSVYVNLWNWGIITVNPVDYLWADVSNDGKLYYTNLPKENKIKTKSGGMATSLEDKNNHSKKSIKWISFKIKNNSGKRNQFAVKGPKADGGYFGYGFPMSANTKRKEKWSVGTKIYKVNKLGLKKLLVTITAEDEGKVVNLFD
;
A
#
# COMPACT_ATOMS: atom_id res chain seq x y z
N MET A 1 -58.67 20.47 27.00
CA MET A 1 -58.29 19.67 25.80
C MET A 1 -57.14 20.39 25.15
N LYS A 2 -55.91 19.82 25.26
CA LYS A 2 -54.71 20.43 24.73
C LYS A 2 -54.39 19.77 23.38
N ASN A 3 -54.45 20.55 22.31
CA ASN A 3 -54.00 20.09 20.97
C ASN A 3 -52.50 20.12 20.91
N ILE A 4 -51.90 18.92 20.82
CA ILE A 4 -50.47 18.75 20.56
C ILE A 4 -50.32 18.68 19.04
N SER A 5 -49.84 19.75 18.43
CA SER A 5 -49.42 19.79 17.02
C SER A 5 -48.09 19.05 16.90
N LEU A 6 -48.13 17.87 16.28
CA LEU A 6 -46.96 17.10 15.94
C LEU A 6 -46.25 17.69 14.72
N LEU A 7 -45.21 18.51 14.93
CA LEU A 7 -44.37 19.07 13.90
C LEU A 7 -43.42 17.97 13.39
N LEU A 8 -43.79 17.33 12.29
CA LEU A 8 -42.91 16.38 11.59
C LEU A 8 -41.77 17.16 10.92
N LEU A 9 -40.60 17.16 11.53
CA LEU A 9 -39.36 17.67 10.93
C LEU A 9 -38.92 16.69 9.84
N PHE A 10 -39.23 16.99 8.59
CA PHE A 10 -38.69 16.29 7.43
C PHE A 10 -37.21 16.71 7.29
N ILE A 11 -36.29 15.96 7.91
CA ILE A 11 -34.85 16.07 7.62
C ILE A 11 -34.65 15.42 6.26
N GLY A 12 -34.74 16.21 5.20
CA GLY A 12 -34.31 15.80 3.88
C GLY A 12 -32.81 15.50 3.91
N SER A 13 -32.43 14.24 3.98
CA SER A 13 -31.08 13.83 3.67
C SER A 13 -30.80 14.24 2.24
N LEU A 14 -29.97 15.28 2.03
CA LEU A 14 -29.34 15.57 0.75
C LEU A 14 -28.42 14.38 0.45
N GLY A 15 -29.00 13.31 -0.07
CA GLY A 15 -28.24 12.20 -0.61
C GLY A 15 -27.39 12.76 -1.74
N ILE A 16 -26.06 12.75 -1.59
CA ILE A 16 -25.14 12.98 -2.70
C ILE A 16 -25.39 11.81 -3.66
N ALA A 17 -26.18 12.06 -4.70
CA ALA A 17 -26.55 11.04 -5.67
C ALA A 17 -25.30 10.66 -6.47
N GLN A 18 -24.87 9.40 -6.36
CA GLN A 18 -23.82 8.83 -7.18
C GLN A 18 -24.25 8.82 -8.65
N VAL A 19 -23.41 9.35 -9.53
CA VAL A 19 -23.65 9.31 -10.97
C VAL A 19 -23.18 7.97 -11.53
N LYS A 20 -24.11 7.15 -12.01
CA LYS A 20 -23.80 5.85 -12.60
C LYS A 20 -23.46 5.96 -14.08
N GLY A 21 -22.49 5.16 -14.52
CA GLY A 21 -22.12 5.04 -15.92
C GLY A 21 -23.26 4.48 -16.78
N ASN A 22 -23.39 5.02 -17.99
CA ASN A 22 -24.43 4.66 -18.96
C ASN A 22 -24.13 3.39 -19.76
N LYS A 23 -23.01 2.71 -19.46
CA LYS A 23 -22.51 1.49 -20.14
C LYS A 23 -22.09 1.70 -21.61
N LYS A 24 -22.05 2.93 -22.08
CA LYS A 24 -21.51 3.28 -23.41
C LYS A 24 -20.09 3.79 -23.18
N ILE A 25 -19.09 2.93 -23.43
CA ILE A 25 -17.70 3.29 -23.24
C ILE A 25 -17.24 4.18 -24.39
N GLU A 26 -16.68 5.31 -24.03
CA GLU A 26 -16.15 6.31 -24.97
C GLU A 26 -14.73 6.68 -24.58
N THR A 27 -13.93 7.04 -25.59
CA THR A 27 -12.60 7.61 -25.40
C THR A 27 -12.63 9.06 -25.86
N LYS A 28 -12.18 9.97 -24.99
CA LYS A 28 -12.09 11.38 -25.30
C LYS A 28 -10.68 11.89 -25.04
N SER A 29 -10.17 12.71 -25.98
CA SER A 29 -8.92 13.45 -25.77
C SER A 29 -9.21 14.79 -25.15
N PHE A 30 -8.28 15.25 -24.30
CA PHE A 30 -8.35 16.52 -23.58
C PHE A 30 -7.09 17.34 -23.86
N PRO A 31 -7.14 18.67 -23.76
CA PRO A 31 -5.94 19.51 -23.81
C PRO A 31 -4.94 19.06 -22.73
N PHE A 32 -3.66 18.97 -23.09
CA PHE A 32 -2.60 18.59 -22.17
C PHE A 32 -1.30 19.20 -22.67
N GLU A 33 -0.89 20.31 -22.06
CA GLU A 33 0.28 21.07 -22.47
C GLU A 33 1.03 21.62 -21.26
N ASN A 34 2.36 21.60 -21.32
CA ASN A 34 3.25 22.15 -20.30
C ASN A 34 3.03 21.56 -18.89
N VAL A 35 2.70 20.26 -18.78
CA VAL A 35 2.45 19.60 -17.50
C VAL A 35 3.74 19.00 -16.95
N GLU A 36 4.15 19.49 -15.79
CA GLU A 36 5.31 18.99 -15.04
C GLU A 36 4.91 18.18 -13.79
N THR A 37 3.68 18.33 -13.30
CA THR A 37 3.18 17.67 -12.10
C THR A 37 1.82 17.01 -12.36
N ILE A 38 1.69 15.74 -11.97
CA ILE A 38 0.43 15.00 -12.01
C ILE A 38 0.07 14.57 -10.59
N LYS A 39 -1.15 14.96 -10.14
CA LYS A 39 -1.75 14.49 -8.88
C LYS A 39 -2.93 13.57 -9.21
N ILE A 40 -3.07 12.48 -8.46
CA ILE A 40 -4.03 11.41 -8.75
C ILE A 40 -4.78 11.05 -7.48
N ASP A 41 -6.05 11.49 -7.39
CA ASP A 41 -7.02 11.12 -6.35
C ASP A 41 -8.20 10.36 -6.95
N LEU A 42 -8.16 10.09 -8.25
CA LEU A 42 -9.17 9.38 -9.00
C LEU A 42 -8.87 7.88 -9.07
N HIS A 43 -9.89 7.06 -8.83
CA HIS A 43 -9.83 5.61 -9.03
C HIS A 43 -9.77 5.28 -10.52
N ALA A 44 -8.59 5.03 -11.05
CA ALA A 44 -8.35 4.79 -12.48
C ALA A 44 -7.05 4.00 -12.74
N ASP A 45 -7.03 3.21 -13.82
CA ASP A 45 -5.81 2.63 -14.37
C ASP A 45 -5.09 3.68 -15.22
N ILE A 46 -3.93 4.16 -14.76
CA ILE A 46 -3.20 5.26 -15.39
C ILE A 46 -1.89 4.77 -15.97
N THR A 47 -1.62 5.13 -17.23
CA THR A 47 -0.31 4.95 -17.86
C THR A 47 0.21 6.31 -18.33
N ILE A 48 1.40 6.67 -17.84
CA ILE A 48 2.14 7.88 -18.21
C ILE A 48 3.36 7.43 -19.02
N ASP A 49 3.42 7.82 -20.27
CA ASP A 49 4.54 7.51 -21.17
C ASP A 49 5.36 8.79 -21.40
N MET A 50 6.59 8.79 -20.89
CA MET A 50 7.48 9.96 -21.00
C MET A 50 8.22 10.06 -22.34
N ALA A 51 8.09 9.06 -23.22
CA ALA A 51 8.63 9.15 -24.59
C ALA A 51 7.61 9.67 -25.60
N GLN A 52 6.34 9.80 -25.23
CA GLN A 52 5.30 10.32 -26.13
C GLN A 52 5.14 11.83 -26.01
N GLU A 53 4.70 12.45 -27.12
CA GLU A 53 4.31 13.85 -27.13
C GLU A 53 3.18 14.12 -26.13
N GLU A 54 3.08 15.36 -25.68
CA GLU A 54 2.05 15.78 -24.72
C GLU A 54 0.65 15.43 -25.21
N SER A 55 -0.03 14.61 -24.45
CA SER A 55 -1.36 14.10 -24.79
C SER A 55 -2.09 13.54 -23.57
N LEU A 56 -3.41 13.64 -23.58
CA LEU A 56 -4.29 13.07 -22.58
C LEU A 56 -5.49 12.42 -23.23
N SER A 57 -5.72 11.15 -22.95
CA SER A 57 -6.96 10.44 -23.34
C SER A 57 -7.56 9.70 -22.16
N ILE A 58 -8.88 9.80 -22.01
CA ILE A 58 -9.64 9.15 -20.95
C ILE A 58 -10.70 8.26 -21.59
N THR A 59 -10.75 7.00 -21.15
CA THR A 59 -11.72 6.00 -21.58
C THR A 59 -12.56 5.57 -20.40
N THR A 60 -13.87 5.80 -20.48
CA THR A 60 -14.87 5.37 -19.49
C THR A 60 -16.27 5.48 -20.07
N ASP A 61 -17.33 5.35 -19.25
CA ASP A 61 -18.71 5.64 -19.66
C ASP A 61 -18.84 7.10 -20.11
N GLY A 62 -19.39 7.34 -21.31
CA GLY A 62 -19.41 8.67 -21.93
C GLY A 62 -20.04 9.76 -21.09
N ASN A 63 -21.09 9.42 -20.30
CA ASN A 63 -21.74 10.36 -19.39
C ASN A 63 -20.92 10.70 -18.12
N LEU A 64 -19.80 10.02 -17.86
CA LEU A 64 -18.95 10.29 -16.72
C LEU A 64 -17.76 11.20 -17.05
N LEU A 65 -17.41 11.35 -18.31
CA LEU A 65 -16.25 12.13 -18.76
C LEU A 65 -16.29 13.59 -18.28
N GLU A 66 -17.48 14.21 -18.20
CA GLU A 66 -17.66 15.57 -17.71
C GLU A 66 -17.46 15.75 -16.21
N PHE A 67 -17.43 14.64 -15.44
CA PHE A 67 -17.24 14.66 -13.98
C PHE A 67 -15.82 14.32 -13.56
N ILE A 68 -14.91 14.13 -14.51
CA ILE A 68 -13.49 13.96 -14.24
C ILE A 68 -12.81 15.31 -14.41
N ASP A 69 -12.13 15.77 -13.36
CA ASP A 69 -11.35 17.01 -13.41
C ASP A 69 -10.11 16.80 -14.29
N THR A 70 -9.95 17.66 -15.29
CA THR A 70 -8.82 17.67 -16.23
C THR A 70 -8.22 19.07 -16.38
N GLU A 71 -8.53 20.00 -15.45
CA GLU A 71 -8.00 21.35 -15.48
C GLU A 71 -6.49 21.36 -15.17
N ILE A 72 -5.75 22.14 -15.94
CA ILE A 72 -4.31 22.33 -15.74
C ILE A 72 -4.10 23.73 -15.16
N VAL A 73 -3.51 23.76 -13.95
CA VAL A 73 -3.19 25.02 -13.27
C VAL A 73 -1.70 25.03 -12.93
N ASP A 74 -0.97 26.03 -13.37
CA ASP A 74 0.46 26.21 -13.09
C ASP A 74 1.30 24.93 -13.37
N GLY A 75 1.08 24.31 -14.54
CA GLY A 75 1.79 23.08 -14.94
C GLY A 75 1.43 21.84 -14.11
N THR A 76 0.35 21.90 -13.36
CA THR A 76 -0.18 20.78 -12.58
C THR A 76 -1.55 20.37 -13.06
N ILE A 77 -1.74 19.08 -13.34
CA ILE A 77 -3.06 18.47 -13.49
C ILE A 77 -3.40 17.66 -12.24
N HIS A 78 -4.64 17.76 -11.78
CA HIS A 78 -5.14 17.03 -10.63
C HIS A 78 -6.33 16.15 -11.01
N PHE A 79 -6.09 14.89 -11.34
CA PHE A 79 -7.17 13.94 -11.61
C PHE A 79 -7.98 13.67 -10.35
N SER A 80 -9.17 14.23 -10.30
CA SER A 80 -10.15 14.02 -9.23
C SER A 80 -11.55 13.88 -9.84
N GLN A 81 -12.54 13.57 -9.02
CA GLN A 81 -13.93 13.52 -9.45
C GLN A 81 -14.69 14.75 -8.94
N LEU A 82 -15.33 15.48 -9.87
CA LEU A 82 -16.17 16.64 -9.56
C LEU A 82 -17.51 16.26 -8.87
N LYS A 83 -17.94 15.01 -9.08
CA LYS A 83 -19.08 14.36 -8.43
C LYS A 83 -18.73 12.92 -8.13
N TRP A 84 -19.36 12.30 -7.15
CA TRP A 84 -19.18 10.88 -6.91
C TRP A 84 -19.70 10.05 -8.08
N ILE A 85 -18.80 9.41 -8.82
CA ILE A 85 -19.09 8.61 -10.01
C ILE A 85 -18.85 7.12 -9.76
N GLU A 86 -19.60 6.29 -10.49
CA GLU A 86 -19.45 4.83 -10.52
C GLU A 86 -19.40 4.38 -11.98
N SER A 87 -18.21 4.04 -12.47
CA SER A 87 -18.03 3.55 -13.84
C SER A 87 -18.47 2.10 -13.97
N SER A 88 -19.01 1.72 -15.13
CA SER A 88 -19.45 0.36 -15.41
C SER A 88 -18.31 -0.62 -15.71
N LYS A 89 -17.16 -0.11 -16.21
CA LYS A 89 -15.97 -0.91 -16.59
C LYS A 89 -14.63 -0.31 -16.12
N GLY A 90 -14.67 0.63 -15.17
CA GLY A 90 -13.48 1.35 -14.73
C GLY A 90 -13.18 2.57 -15.60
N ILE A 91 -12.11 3.27 -15.21
CA ILE A 91 -11.59 4.44 -15.91
C ILE A 91 -10.16 4.11 -16.31
N THR A 92 -9.82 4.34 -17.57
CA THR A 92 -8.45 4.20 -18.08
C THR A 92 -7.96 5.55 -18.59
N ILE A 93 -6.79 5.99 -18.13
CA ILE A 93 -6.16 7.25 -18.52
C ILE A 93 -4.80 6.95 -19.16
N LYS A 94 -4.56 7.49 -20.35
CA LYS A 94 -3.27 7.44 -21.03
C LYS A 94 -2.75 8.85 -21.23
N ILE A 95 -1.48 9.07 -20.87
CA ILE A 95 -0.84 10.37 -20.84
C ILE A 95 0.52 10.28 -21.53
N GLY A 96 0.76 11.13 -22.52
CA GLY A 96 2.11 11.47 -22.99
C GLY A 96 2.62 12.66 -22.21
N ALA A 97 3.75 12.53 -21.49
CA ALA A 97 4.25 13.60 -20.62
C ALA A 97 5.80 13.66 -20.61
N PRO A 98 6.42 14.13 -21.70
CA PRO A 98 7.89 14.17 -21.82
C PRO A 98 8.56 15.06 -20.77
N ASN A 99 7.85 16.08 -20.28
CA ASN A 99 8.39 17.10 -19.35
C ASN A 99 8.06 16.80 -17.87
N LEU A 100 7.52 15.61 -17.56
CA LEU A 100 7.09 15.24 -16.23
C LEU A 100 8.24 15.24 -15.22
N LYS A 101 8.06 15.92 -14.10
CA LYS A 101 9.02 15.99 -12.97
C LYS A 101 8.45 15.38 -11.68
N ARG A 102 7.11 15.39 -11.51
CA ARG A 102 6.50 14.95 -10.26
C ARG A 102 5.18 14.22 -10.45
N VAL A 103 5.02 13.11 -9.69
CA VAL A 103 3.74 12.40 -9.53
C VAL A 103 3.40 12.27 -8.05
N VAL A 104 2.16 12.58 -7.70
CA VAL A 104 1.58 12.31 -6.37
C VAL A 104 0.38 11.39 -6.58
N HIS A 105 0.49 10.16 -6.06
CA HIS A 105 -0.53 9.13 -6.19
C HIS A 105 -1.22 8.89 -4.85
N ASP A 106 -2.53 9.15 -4.82
CA ASP A 106 -3.38 9.03 -3.61
C ASP A 106 -4.69 8.29 -3.92
N ALA A 107 -4.61 7.24 -4.75
CA ALA A 107 -5.72 6.36 -5.12
C ALA A 107 -5.32 4.89 -4.91
N HIS A 108 -6.29 4.00 -4.73
CA HIS A 108 -6.01 2.57 -4.46
C HIS A 108 -5.53 1.76 -5.67
N ASP A 109 -5.55 2.35 -6.86
CA ASP A 109 -5.19 1.70 -8.12
C ASP A 109 -3.68 1.69 -8.39
N THR A 110 -3.34 1.33 -9.63
CA THR A 110 -1.97 1.28 -10.11
C THR A 110 -1.73 2.33 -11.19
N THR A 111 -0.75 3.21 -10.96
CA THR A 111 -0.19 4.10 -11.98
C THR A 111 1.12 3.53 -12.51
N LYS A 112 1.27 3.46 -13.84
CA LYS A 112 2.51 3.08 -14.52
C LYS A 112 3.15 4.32 -15.12
N ILE A 113 4.44 4.53 -14.85
CA ILE A 113 5.27 5.57 -15.46
C ILE A 113 6.35 4.83 -16.26
N ILE A 114 6.30 4.95 -17.57
CA ILE A 114 7.17 4.20 -18.48
C ILE A 114 8.01 5.12 -19.35
N ASN A 115 9.11 4.57 -19.88
CA ASN A 115 10.03 5.27 -20.76
C ASN A 115 10.63 6.54 -20.13
N VAL A 116 10.83 6.52 -18.81
CA VAL A 116 11.47 7.63 -18.11
C VAL A 116 12.86 7.87 -18.72
N SER A 117 13.15 9.11 -19.10
CA SER A 117 14.45 9.53 -19.65
C SER A 117 14.66 11.01 -19.32
N ASN A 118 14.95 11.32 -18.06
CA ASN A 118 15.11 12.70 -17.58
C ASN A 118 16.21 12.81 -16.52
N ASN A 119 16.48 14.03 -16.06
CA ASN A 119 17.49 14.28 -15.02
C ASN A 119 16.92 14.04 -13.61
N GLU A 120 15.63 14.28 -13.39
CA GLU A 120 15.01 14.14 -12.08
C GLU A 120 13.54 13.69 -12.19
N LEU A 121 13.15 12.72 -11.38
CA LEU A 121 11.76 12.33 -11.19
C LEU A 121 11.43 12.19 -9.69
N ARG A 122 10.34 12.82 -9.26
CA ARG A 122 9.82 12.72 -7.89
C ARG A 122 8.48 11.98 -7.88
N VAL A 123 8.37 10.93 -7.10
CA VAL A 123 7.13 10.14 -7.00
C VAL A 123 6.77 9.92 -5.54
N ASN A 124 5.53 10.31 -5.19
CA ASN A 124 4.95 10.05 -3.88
C ASN A 124 3.73 9.13 -4.04
N ALA A 125 3.67 8.03 -3.27
CA ALA A 125 2.51 7.16 -3.19
C ALA A 125 2.00 7.10 -1.73
N ASN A 126 0.97 7.89 -1.42
CA ASN A 126 0.36 7.86 -0.09
C ASN A 126 -0.36 6.53 0.14
N ILE A 127 -1.11 6.07 -0.87
CA ILE A 127 -1.77 4.76 -0.96
C ILE A 127 -1.61 4.19 -2.38
N GLY A 128 -2.10 2.97 -2.64
CA GLY A 128 -2.08 2.33 -3.96
C GLY A 128 -0.69 1.94 -4.44
N ASN A 129 -0.54 1.82 -5.76
CA ASN A 129 0.68 1.31 -6.36
C ASN A 129 1.20 2.22 -7.47
N VAL A 130 2.52 2.39 -7.54
CA VAL A 130 3.19 3.03 -8.68
C VAL A 130 4.30 2.12 -9.20
N ILE A 131 4.37 1.94 -10.52
CA ILE A 131 5.42 1.19 -11.21
C ILE A 131 6.19 2.16 -12.07
N ILE A 132 7.53 2.13 -12.01
CA ILE A 132 8.38 3.08 -12.72
C ILE A 132 9.43 2.31 -13.54
N GLU A 133 9.51 2.63 -14.84
CA GLU A 133 10.44 1.96 -15.77
C GLU A 133 11.21 2.99 -16.61
N GLY A 134 12.51 2.80 -16.84
CA GLY A 134 13.35 3.65 -17.68
C GLY A 134 14.69 4.01 -17.03
N LYS A 135 15.14 5.27 -17.19
CA LYS A 135 16.39 5.79 -16.64
C LYS A 135 16.24 7.24 -16.16
N THR A 136 16.95 7.60 -15.08
CA THR A 136 17.01 8.98 -14.60
C THR A 136 18.33 9.22 -13.87
N ASP A 137 18.77 10.48 -13.75
CA ASP A 137 19.92 10.78 -12.92
C ASP A 137 19.54 10.79 -11.44
N GLU A 138 18.42 11.39 -11.09
CA GLU A 138 17.94 11.47 -9.70
C GLU A 138 16.49 10.97 -9.57
N LEU A 139 16.28 10.02 -8.66
CA LEU A 139 14.96 9.50 -8.33
C LEU A 139 14.64 9.76 -6.86
N ARG A 140 13.57 10.52 -6.59
CA ARG A 140 13.10 10.81 -5.23
C ARG A 140 11.77 10.14 -4.98
N LEU A 141 11.73 9.25 -4.01
CA LEU A 141 10.56 8.43 -3.68
C LEU A 141 10.07 8.68 -2.27
N GLY A 142 8.76 8.88 -2.12
CA GLY A 142 8.09 9.01 -0.83
C GLY A 142 6.90 8.07 -0.74
N VAL A 143 6.80 7.30 0.37
CA VAL A 143 5.67 6.39 0.58
C VAL A 143 5.17 6.45 2.02
N ALA A 144 3.84 6.56 2.18
CA ALA A 144 3.18 6.36 3.46
C ALA A 144 2.71 4.89 3.60
N ASN A 145 1.59 4.54 2.97
CA ASN A 145 0.97 3.21 3.02
C ASN A 145 0.92 2.53 1.64
N GLY A 146 1.35 3.23 0.59
CA GLY A 146 1.37 2.73 -0.78
C GLY A 146 2.54 1.81 -1.07
N LYS A 147 2.69 1.49 -2.36
CA LYS A 147 3.80 0.72 -2.89
C LYS A 147 4.39 1.40 -4.12
N ILE A 148 5.72 1.52 -4.17
CA ILE A 148 6.43 1.93 -5.39
C ILE A 148 7.35 0.77 -5.81
N ASP A 149 7.19 0.32 -7.05
CA ASP A 149 8.10 -0.61 -7.71
C ASP A 149 8.93 0.15 -8.75
N ALA A 150 10.14 0.50 -8.37
CA ALA A 150 11.15 1.15 -9.20
C ALA A 150 12.34 0.20 -9.47
N SER A 151 12.08 -1.11 -9.50
CA SER A 151 13.11 -2.11 -9.79
C SER A 151 13.58 -2.11 -11.24
N LYS A 152 12.76 -1.55 -12.14
CA LYS A 152 13.03 -1.47 -13.59
C LYS A 152 13.48 -0.08 -14.07
N ILE A 153 13.73 0.86 -13.17
CA ILE A 153 14.35 2.13 -13.52
C ILE A 153 15.78 2.17 -13.02
N GLU A 154 16.73 2.45 -13.90
CA GLU A 154 18.12 2.72 -13.54
C GLU A 154 18.22 4.18 -13.09
N ALA A 155 18.56 4.42 -11.83
CA ALA A 155 18.77 5.77 -11.30
C ALA A 155 20.16 5.91 -10.72
N LYS A 156 20.92 6.94 -11.15
CA LYS A 156 22.27 7.19 -10.61
C LYS A 156 22.18 7.43 -9.11
N SER A 157 21.32 8.34 -8.68
CA SER A 157 21.09 8.64 -7.26
C SER A 157 19.64 8.40 -6.88
N VAL A 158 19.40 7.67 -5.80
CA VAL A 158 18.07 7.37 -5.29
C VAL A 158 17.92 7.90 -3.86
N TYR A 159 16.83 8.64 -3.62
CA TYR A 159 16.44 9.16 -2.31
C TYR A 159 15.10 8.60 -1.91
N VAL A 160 15.04 7.92 -0.76
CA VAL A 160 13.84 7.24 -0.26
C VAL A 160 13.44 7.81 1.09
N ASN A 161 12.20 8.28 1.20
CA ASN A 161 11.51 8.54 2.45
C ASN A 161 10.33 7.57 2.60
N LEU A 162 10.40 6.69 3.59
CA LEU A 162 9.36 5.72 3.89
C LEU A 162 8.98 5.86 5.36
N TRP A 163 7.86 6.54 5.63
CA TRP A 163 7.50 6.98 6.98
C TRP A 163 6.37 6.20 7.64
N ASN A 164 5.83 5.19 6.94
CA ASN A 164 4.82 4.28 7.48
C ASN A 164 4.99 2.87 6.86
N TRP A 165 3.98 2.01 6.87
CA TRP A 165 4.09 0.58 6.46
C TRP A 165 4.14 0.32 4.95
N GLY A 166 4.41 1.32 4.16
CA GLY A 166 4.56 1.18 2.73
C GLY A 166 5.75 0.33 2.30
N ILE A 167 5.84 0.09 0.99
CA ILE A 167 6.89 -0.73 0.37
C ILE A 167 7.50 0.03 -0.80
N ILE A 168 8.82 0.10 -0.84
CA ILE A 168 9.56 0.63 -1.99
C ILE A 168 10.57 -0.41 -2.45
N THR A 169 10.63 -0.64 -3.77
CA THR A 169 11.72 -1.40 -4.41
C THR A 169 12.47 -0.47 -5.34
N VAL A 170 13.81 -0.42 -5.27
CA VAL A 170 14.67 0.48 -6.06
C VAL A 170 15.81 -0.25 -6.75
N ASN A 171 16.34 0.36 -7.81
CA ASN A 171 17.53 -0.09 -8.54
C ASN A 171 18.56 1.07 -8.64
N PRO A 172 19.23 1.44 -7.54
CA PRO A 172 20.23 2.50 -7.52
C PRO A 172 21.55 2.06 -8.17
N VAL A 173 22.21 2.96 -8.91
CA VAL A 173 23.49 2.68 -9.56
C VAL A 173 24.66 3.19 -8.71
N ASP A 174 24.71 4.49 -8.40
CA ASP A 174 25.86 5.14 -7.76
C ASP A 174 25.62 5.46 -6.28
N TYR A 175 24.42 5.94 -5.94
CA TYR A 175 24.10 6.43 -4.61
C TYR A 175 22.71 6.03 -4.13
N LEU A 176 22.58 5.62 -2.84
CA LEU A 176 21.31 5.38 -2.18
C LEU A 176 21.26 6.08 -0.82
N TRP A 177 20.34 7.03 -0.67
CA TRP A 177 19.95 7.56 0.63
C TRP A 177 18.56 7.08 1.00
N ALA A 178 18.36 6.61 2.25
CA ALA A 178 17.05 6.16 2.71
C ALA A 178 16.81 6.45 4.19
N ASP A 179 15.62 6.96 4.53
CA ASP A 179 15.06 6.97 5.89
C ASP A 179 13.78 6.10 5.89
N VAL A 180 13.83 4.97 6.61
CA VAL A 180 12.78 3.96 6.63
C VAL A 180 12.29 3.78 8.06
N SER A 181 11.01 4.03 8.31
CA SER A 181 10.43 3.98 9.64
C SER A 181 9.07 3.27 9.69
N ASN A 182 8.59 2.99 10.92
CA ASN A 182 7.23 2.51 11.20
C ASN A 182 6.80 1.27 10.40
N ASP A 183 7.62 0.21 10.43
CA ASP A 183 7.40 -1.06 9.72
C ASP A 183 7.44 -0.96 8.17
N GLY A 184 7.88 0.17 7.62
CA GLY A 184 8.14 0.36 6.19
C GLY A 184 9.22 -0.59 5.67
N LYS A 185 9.13 -0.97 4.39
CA LYS A 185 10.05 -1.94 3.78
C LYS A 185 10.68 -1.38 2.52
N LEU A 186 11.99 -1.21 2.55
CA LEU A 186 12.81 -0.88 1.38
C LEU A 186 13.50 -2.13 0.87
N TYR A 187 13.36 -2.40 -0.41
CA TYR A 187 14.12 -3.42 -1.14
C TYR A 187 14.99 -2.75 -2.19
N TYR A 188 16.23 -3.20 -2.35
CA TYR A 188 17.12 -2.73 -3.42
C TYR A 188 17.60 -3.93 -4.24
N THR A 189 17.66 -3.78 -5.56
CA THR A 189 18.19 -4.81 -6.47
C THR A 189 19.69 -4.95 -6.33
N ASN A 190 20.35 -3.83 -6.06
CA ASN A 190 21.78 -3.68 -5.90
C ASN A 190 22.05 -2.62 -4.83
N LEU A 191 23.04 -2.81 -3.98
CA LEU A 191 23.48 -1.81 -3.01
C LEU A 191 24.72 -1.09 -3.55
N PRO A 192 24.63 0.20 -3.90
CA PRO A 192 25.77 0.94 -4.39
C PRO A 192 26.83 1.14 -3.31
N LYS A 193 28.08 1.38 -3.73
CA LYS A 193 29.20 1.61 -2.80
C LYS A 193 28.94 2.81 -1.87
N GLU A 194 28.33 3.86 -2.42
CA GLU A 194 27.94 5.03 -1.65
C GLU A 194 26.48 4.90 -1.22
N ASN A 195 26.25 4.69 0.07
CA ASN A 195 24.90 4.60 0.61
C ASN A 195 24.80 5.16 2.04
N LYS A 196 23.61 5.68 2.38
CA LYS A 196 23.25 6.14 3.73
C LYS A 196 21.84 5.66 4.03
N ILE A 197 21.72 4.52 4.68
CA ILE A 197 20.42 3.93 5.02
C ILE A 197 20.20 4.04 6.52
N LYS A 198 19.08 4.68 6.92
CA LYS A 198 18.62 4.77 8.30
C LYS A 198 17.32 3.98 8.44
N THR A 199 17.23 3.13 9.45
CA THR A 199 16.01 2.39 9.79
C THR A 199 15.66 2.65 11.25
N LYS A 200 14.36 2.86 11.55
CA LYS A 200 13.86 3.09 12.91
C LYS A 200 12.43 2.55 13.04
N SER A 201 11.99 2.29 14.28
CA SER A 201 10.60 1.91 14.60
C SER A 201 10.07 0.74 13.75
N GLY A 202 10.86 -0.32 13.55
CA GLY A 202 10.47 -1.50 12.77
C GLY A 202 10.71 -1.39 11.26
N GLY A 203 11.18 -0.25 10.77
CA GLY A 203 11.57 -0.07 9.37
C GLY A 203 12.70 -1.02 8.97
N MET A 204 12.67 -1.52 7.72
CA MET A 204 13.58 -2.52 7.20
C MET A 204 14.11 -2.11 5.81
N ALA A 205 15.42 -2.32 5.62
CA ALA A 205 16.04 -2.21 4.30
C ALA A 205 16.88 -3.46 4.04
N THR A 206 16.66 -4.13 2.90
CA THR A 206 17.36 -5.36 2.53
C THR A 206 17.43 -5.54 1.03
N SER A 207 18.33 -6.41 0.56
CA SER A 207 18.41 -6.73 -0.87
C SER A 207 17.15 -7.50 -1.32
N LEU A 208 16.80 -7.32 -2.59
CA LEU A 208 15.69 -8.06 -3.19
C LEU A 208 16.01 -9.57 -3.29
N GLU A 209 17.29 -9.91 -3.44
CA GLU A 209 17.77 -11.29 -3.44
C GLU A 209 17.60 -11.94 -2.06
N ASP A 210 17.98 -11.25 -0.98
CA ASP A 210 17.79 -11.76 0.38
C ASP A 210 16.30 -11.91 0.72
N LYS A 211 15.45 -10.97 0.29
CA LYS A 211 13.99 -11.12 0.38
C LYS A 211 13.53 -12.42 -0.28
N ASN A 212 13.98 -12.68 -1.50
CA ASN A 212 13.59 -13.87 -2.26
C ASN A 212 14.13 -15.14 -1.62
N ASN A 213 15.36 -15.11 -1.08
CA ASN A 213 15.96 -16.23 -0.37
C ASN A 213 15.27 -16.50 0.98
N HIS A 214 14.87 -15.48 1.72
CA HIS A 214 14.06 -15.63 2.94
C HIS A 214 12.65 -16.18 2.63
N SER A 215 12.05 -15.79 1.51
CA SER A 215 10.75 -16.34 1.09
C SER A 215 10.84 -17.79 0.60
N LYS A 216 12.00 -18.23 0.11
CA LYS A 216 12.29 -19.63 -0.24
C LYS A 216 12.58 -20.50 0.99
N LYS A 217 12.89 -19.93 2.15
CA LYS A 217 12.98 -20.68 3.40
C LYS A 217 11.57 -21.16 3.71
N SER A 218 11.28 -22.43 3.37
CA SER A 218 9.98 -23.04 3.58
C SER A 218 9.61 -22.93 5.07
N ILE A 219 8.71 -22.03 5.38
CA ILE A 219 8.20 -21.91 6.74
C ILE A 219 7.36 -23.15 7.00
N LYS A 220 7.85 -23.98 7.90
CA LYS A 220 7.12 -25.19 8.32
C LYS A 220 5.87 -24.78 9.10
N TRP A 221 4.70 -25.10 8.56
CA TRP A 221 3.41 -24.98 9.26
C TRP A 221 3.12 -26.32 9.95
N ILE A 222 2.81 -26.24 11.24
CA ILE A 222 2.52 -27.41 12.05
C ILE A 222 1.11 -27.33 12.67
N SER A 223 0.49 -28.50 12.86
CA SER A 223 -0.80 -28.64 13.52
C SER A 223 -0.62 -29.16 14.93
N PHE A 224 -1.20 -28.50 15.92
CA PHE A 224 -1.08 -28.82 17.33
C PHE A 224 -2.25 -28.30 18.13
N LYS A 225 -2.26 -28.48 19.44
CA LYS A 225 -3.25 -27.88 20.33
C LYS A 225 -2.56 -26.97 21.35
N ILE A 226 -3.15 -25.84 21.63
CA ILE A 226 -2.77 -25.01 22.77
C ILE A 226 -3.73 -25.26 23.93
N LYS A 227 -3.25 -25.16 25.17
CA LYS A 227 -4.06 -25.30 26.38
C LYS A 227 -3.87 -24.08 27.29
N ASN A 228 -4.97 -23.40 27.61
CA ASN A 228 -4.97 -22.46 28.73
C ASN A 228 -5.03 -23.26 30.03
N ASN A 229 -3.86 -23.66 30.55
CA ASN A 229 -3.74 -24.46 31.77
C ASN A 229 -3.84 -23.63 33.05
N SER A 230 -4.31 -22.37 32.97
CA SER A 230 -4.62 -21.55 34.14
C SER A 230 -6.05 -21.74 34.63
N GLY A 231 -6.31 -21.41 35.90
CA GLY A 231 -7.64 -21.50 36.53
C GLY A 231 -8.64 -20.42 36.12
N LYS A 232 -8.35 -19.58 35.11
CA LYS A 232 -9.21 -18.46 34.68
C LYS A 232 -9.17 -18.20 33.18
N ARG A 233 -10.22 -17.53 32.69
CA ARG A 233 -10.27 -17.04 31.30
C ARG A 233 -9.18 -15.99 31.10
N ASN A 234 -8.41 -16.11 30.01
CA ASN A 234 -7.39 -15.17 29.61
C ASN A 234 -7.59 -14.70 28.16
N GLN A 235 -7.08 -13.50 27.87
CA GLN A 235 -6.96 -12.98 26.52
C GLN A 235 -5.54 -13.22 26.01
N PHE A 236 -5.44 -13.74 24.80
CA PHE A 236 -4.17 -14.03 24.12
C PHE A 236 -4.03 -13.28 22.83
N ALA A 237 -2.80 -13.07 22.40
CA ALA A 237 -2.46 -12.59 21.07
C ALA A 237 -1.37 -13.47 20.49
N VAL A 238 -1.35 -13.64 19.18
CA VAL A 238 -0.30 -14.36 18.46
C VAL A 238 0.34 -13.47 17.40
N LYS A 239 1.61 -13.74 17.11
CA LYS A 239 2.33 -13.19 15.96
C LYS A 239 3.23 -14.29 15.41
N GLY A 240 3.03 -14.68 14.15
CA GLY A 240 3.80 -15.75 13.51
C GLY A 240 4.30 -15.35 12.12
N PRO A 241 5.47 -15.88 11.69
CA PRO A 241 6.05 -15.57 10.39
C PRO A 241 5.22 -16.17 9.25
N LYS A 242 5.18 -15.49 8.11
CA LYS A 242 4.60 -15.94 6.83
C LYS A 242 5.70 -16.20 5.82
N ALA A 243 5.41 -17.03 4.82
CA ALA A 243 6.34 -17.37 3.74
C ALA A 243 6.79 -16.15 2.89
N ASP A 244 5.98 -15.09 2.86
CA ASP A 244 6.28 -13.84 2.17
C ASP A 244 7.19 -12.88 2.96
N GLY A 245 7.78 -13.34 4.08
CA GLY A 245 8.58 -12.54 4.98
C GLY A 245 7.78 -11.62 5.90
N GLY A 246 6.44 -11.60 5.76
CA GLY A 246 5.55 -10.87 6.66
C GLY A 246 5.21 -11.66 7.93
N TYR A 247 4.23 -11.14 8.68
CA TYR A 247 3.71 -11.80 9.88
C TYR A 247 2.18 -11.87 9.79
N PHE A 248 1.60 -12.93 10.34
CA PHE A 248 0.21 -12.93 10.73
C PHE A 248 0.09 -12.63 12.22
N GLY A 249 -1.03 -12.08 12.64
CA GLY A 249 -1.31 -11.85 14.06
C GLY A 249 -2.79 -11.61 14.31
N TYR A 250 -3.28 -12.11 15.42
CA TYR A 250 -4.63 -11.88 15.89
C TYR A 250 -4.76 -12.14 17.39
N GLY A 251 -5.85 -11.67 17.99
CA GLY A 251 -6.18 -11.91 19.40
C GLY A 251 -7.36 -12.85 19.57
N PHE A 252 -7.37 -13.62 20.67
CA PHE A 252 -8.48 -14.52 20.99
C PHE A 252 -8.56 -14.80 22.51
N PRO A 253 -9.77 -15.04 23.05
CA PRO A 253 -9.94 -15.49 24.41
C PRO A 253 -9.87 -17.03 24.51
N MET A 254 -9.44 -17.55 25.66
CA MET A 254 -9.63 -18.94 26.04
C MET A 254 -10.10 -19.04 27.48
N SER A 255 -11.11 -19.87 27.74
CA SER A 255 -11.59 -20.19 29.10
C SER A 255 -10.57 -21.02 29.87
N ALA A 256 -10.71 -21.07 31.19
CA ALA A 256 -9.85 -21.89 32.06
C ALA A 256 -9.82 -23.37 31.60
N ASN A 257 -8.66 -23.96 31.62
CA ASN A 257 -8.43 -25.38 31.29
C ASN A 257 -8.89 -25.87 29.91
N THR A 258 -9.25 -24.94 28.97
CA THR A 258 -9.69 -25.31 27.62
C THR A 258 -8.49 -25.56 26.69
N LYS A 259 -8.76 -26.41 25.66
CA LYS A 259 -7.81 -26.68 24.56
C LYS A 259 -8.37 -26.14 23.25
N ARG A 260 -7.50 -25.68 22.36
CA ARG A 260 -7.84 -25.19 21.02
C ARG A 260 -6.88 -25.79 20.01
N LYS A 261 -7.41 -26.30 18.87
CA LYS A 261 -6.59 -26.73 17.73
C LYS A 261 -6.11 -25.51 16.93
N GLU A 262 -4.86 -25.53 16.55
CA GLU A 262 -4.25 -24.49 15.74
C GLU A 262 -3.36 -25.09 14.66
N LYS A 263 -3.18 -24.32 13.58
CA LYS A 263 -2.18 -24.59 12.55
C LYS A 263 -1.40 -23.31 12.32
N TRP A 264 -0.21 -23.25 12.87
CA TRP A 264 0.67 -22.07 12.79
C TRP A 264 2.06 -22.43 12.29
N SER A 265 2.76 -21.42 11.83
CA SER A 265 4.16 -21.55 11.45
C SER A 265 5.06 -21.72 12.66
N VAL A 266 6.13 -22.48 12.53
CA VAL A 266 7.24 -22.54 13.49
C VAL A 266 7.79 -21.13 13.70
N GLY A 267 8.07 -20.77 14.96
CA GLY A 267 8.47 -19.41 15.35
C GLY A 267 7.29 -18.49 15.74
N THR A 268 6.03 -18.99 15.69
CA THR A 268 4.88 -18.22 16.17
C THR A 268 4.99 -17.98 17.67
N LYS A 269 4.86 -16.73 18.09
CA LYS A 269 4.90 -16.28 19.47
C LYS A 269 3.49 -16.08 20.03
N ILE A 270 3.22 -16.60 21.22
CA ILE A 270 1.96 -16.46 21.93
C ILE A 270 2.15 -15.56 23.14
N TYR A 271 1.30 -14.56 23.26
CA TYR A 271 1.34 -13.58 24.32
C TYR A 271 0.05 -13.63 25.15
N LYS A 272 0.18 -13.44 26.46
CA LYS A 272 -0.94 -13.03 27.29
C LYS A 272 -1.15 -11.54 27.19
N VAL A 273 -2.40 -11.12 27.03
CA VAL A 273 -2.79 -9.69 26.97
C VAL A 273 -3.52 -9.34 28.26
N ASN A 274 -3.09 -8.30 28.96
CA ASN A 274 -3.75 -7.80 30.16
C ASN A 274 -4.88 -6.80 29.79
N LYS A 275 -5.62 -6.30 30.78
CA LYS A 275 -6.74 -5.34 30.60
C LYS A 275 -6.28 -4.00 29.99
N LEU A 276 -5.01 -3.64 30.11
CA LEU A 276 -4.40 -2.44 29.54
C LEU A 276 -3.84 -2.66 28.14
N GLY A 277 -4.02 -3.87 27.54
CA GLY A 277 -3.49 -4.22 26.23
C GLY A 277 -2.01 -4.61 26.21
N LEU A 278 -1.31 -4.60 27.35
CA LEU A 278 0.09 -4.99 27.44
C LEU A 278 0.27 -6.48 27.21
N LYS A 279 1.31 -6.85 26.46
CA LYS A 279 1.58 -8.23 26.02
C LYS A 279 2.76 -8.81 26.81
N LYS A 280 2.59 -9.98 27.43
CA LYS A 280 3.65 -10.80 28.01
C LYS A 280 3.83 -12.06 27.16
N LEU A 281 5.04 -12.29 26.62
CA LEU A 281 5.35 -13.53 25.90
C LEU A 281 5.20 -14.73 26.85
N LEU A 282 4.51 -15.77 26.38
CA LEU A 282 4.34 -17.03 27.11
C LEU A 282 5.14 -18.15 26.45
N VAL A 283 4.90 -18.40 25.14
CA VAL A 283 5.47 -19.54 24.41
C VAL A 283 5.85 -19.10 23.00
N THR A 284 6.92 -19.70 22.49
CA THR A 284 7.27 -19.66 21.07
C THR A 284 7.14 -21.08 20.50
N ILE A 285 6.34 -21.23 19.45
CA ILE A 285 6.08 -22.53 18.82
C ILE A 285 7.30 -23.01 18.06
N THR A 286 7.68 -24.27 18.31
CA THR A 286 8.81 -24.96 17.69
C THR A 286 8.34 -26.12 16.79
N ALA A 287 9.22 -26.69 15.99
CA ALA A 287 8.88 -27.84 15.15
C ALA A 287 8.50 -29.09 15.95
N GLU A 288 8.96 -29.16 17.20
CA GLU A 288 8.72 -30.29 18.11
C GLU A 288 7.30 -30.29 18.69
N ASP A 289 6.57 -29.19 18.55
CA ASP A 289 5.20 -29.04 19.05
C ASP A 289 4.16 -29.72 18.13
N GLU A 290 4.58 -30.20 16.97
CA GLU A 290 3.69 -30.85 16.00
C GLU A 290 2.95 -32.03 16.62
N GLY A 291 1.63 -32.03 16.52
CA GLY A 291 0.74 -33.07 17.10
C GLY A 291 0.53 -33.00 18.61
N LYS A 292 1.29 -32.16 19.33
CA LYS A 292 1.27 -32.10 20.80
C LYS A 292 0.24 -31.11 21.36
N VAL A 293 0.14 -31.10 22.68
CA VAL A 293 -0.59 -30.09 23.46
C VAL A 293 0.43 -29.18 24.14
N VAL A 294 0.48 -27.92 23.72
CA VAL A 294 1.36 -26.88 24.29
C VAL A 294 0.61 -26.17 25.41
N ASN A 295 1.12 -26.28 26.63
CA ASN A 295 0.62 -25.51 27.76
C ASN A 295 1.09 -24.05 27.65
N LEU A 296 0.19 -23.10 27.91
CA LEU A 296 0.49 -21.66 27.78
C LEU A 296 1.08 -21.05 29.07
N PHE A 297 0.98 -21.75 30.18
CA PHE A 297 1.56 -21.32 31.45
C PHE A 297 2.40 -22.47 32.04
N ASP A 298 3.44 -22.11 32.75
CA ASP A 298 4.29 -22.99 33.54
C ASP A 298 3.56 -23.51 34.78
#